data_6b44d834e6436da3646eb2fb43038299
#
_entry.id   6b44d834e6436da3646eb2fb43038299
#
_cell.length_a   1.000
_cell.length_b   1.000
_cell.length_c   1.000
_cell.angle_alpha   90.00
_cell.angle_beta   90.00
_cell.angle_gamma   90.00
#
_symmetry.space_group_name_H-M   'P 1'
#
loop_
_entity.id
_entity.type
_entity.pdbx_description
1 polymer ?
#
loop_
_entity_poly.entity_id
_entity_poly.type
_entity_poly.pdbx_seq_one_letter_code
_entity_poly.pdbx_strand_id
1 'polypeptide(L)'
;MPRLPSLQGGNTYRVVTDTFRGYSHNLKLAEGELYDTTNLTTDYYPLLASRKKRGVQAALTKPGGLLEKDALCYVANGTLYVNSLPTSLTGLSDGEKQLVSMGAYICVFPDKKYYNTENSSDYGSMEADWSLTGSVTYTPCDVDGVPYTNFVVSASQPDNPANGTYWLDQDNKIVMMYSSSLGVWTEVATVYTKVTFSSQGQVPALFKEGDGVEITGLAVDDLNGTKYLYGVGGATSTTDDYIVLVGIVEGSITYSSTVRLQRKLPAMDFVIECQNRLWGCRYGYDSTLHETINEVYCSALGDFKNWRQYQGLSTDSWAASVGSDGQWTGAINYLGHPTFFKENRIHTITVSATGGHRLDETVCRGVQKGSAKSLCVVGETLYYKSRTDVCAWQGGFPTGVSAALGDQTFTNAVGGAFGTKYYLSMKDSSNLWHLFVYDTAKGLWIREDNLHVMQFAKVGAELWCIDANNKLTAMYGSTGTAESTLSWSMETGILYYEYPDNKYLSRYDIRLNMEANATAKIYMEYDSTGGWIDSGTIARTGTGTVVIPIRPRRCDHLRMKIAGTGAVKVFSIARTLEVGSDV
;
A
#
# COMPACT_ATOMS: atom_id res chain seq x y z
N MET A 1 42.24 -10.36 -75.31
CA MET A 1 42.16 -10.86 -73.95
C MET A 1 40.71 -10.73 -73.50
N PRO A 2 40.05 -11.79 -73.09
CA PRO A 2 38.70 -11.68 -72.51
C PRO A 2 38.79 -10.90 -71.20
N ARG A 3 37.99 -9.86 -71.09
CA ARG A 3 37.82 -9.13 -69.78
C ARG A 3 37.11 -10.06 -68.83
N LEU A 4 37.75 -10.38 -67.72
CA LEU A 4 37.09 -11.02 -66.61
C LEU A 4 35.92 -10.10 -66.12
N PRO A 5 34.75 -10.65 -65.89
CA PRO A 5 33.65 -9.86 -65.29
C PRO A 5 34.14 -9.24 -64.01
N SER A 6 33.90 -7.94 -63.81
CA SER A 6 34.15 -7.28 -62.55
C SER A 6 33.25 -7.93 -61.51
N LEU A 7 33.83 -8.51 -60.49
CA LEU A 7 33.09 -8.92 -59.29
C LEU A 7 32.38 -7.66 -58.77
N GLN A 8 31.08 -7.61 -58.95
CA GLN A 8 30.30 -6.59 -58.24
C GLN A 8 30.49 -6.86 -56.75
N GLY A 9 31.14 -5.93 -56.06
CA GLY A 9 31.20 -5.97 -54.57
C GLY A 9 29.79 -6.01 -54.01
N GLY A 10 29.49 -6.94 -53.15
CA GLY A 10 28.20 -7.02 -52.48
C GLY A 10 27.88 -5.68 -51.78
N ASN A 11 26.61 -5.30 -51.75
CA ASN A 11 26.19 -4.10 -51.06
C ASN A 11 26.45 -4.27 -49.56
N THR A 12 27.28 -3.40 -48.99
CA THR A 12 27.64 -3.39 -47.57
C THR A 12 26.80 -2.34 -46.83
N TYR A 13 26.11 -2.75 -45.79
CA TYR A 13 25.30 -1.88 -44.94
C TYR A 13 25.85 -1.89 -43.55
N ARG A 14 25.91 -0.70 -42.89
CA ARG A 14 26.32 -0.56 -41.50
C ARG A 14 25.18 0.01 -40.68
N VAL A 15 24.75 -0.74 -39.69
CA VAL A 15 23.72 -0.34 -38.72
C VAL A 15 24.38 -0.10 -37.37
N VAL A 16 24.10 1.01 -36.74
CA VAL A 16 24.62 1.38 -35.41
C VAL A 16 23.49 1.59 -34.46
N THR A 17 23.49 0.83 -33.35
CA THR A 17 22.62 1.03 -32.20
C THR A 17 23.41 1.78 -31.14
N ASP A 18 23.04 3.01 -30.82
CA ASP A 18 23.63 3.85 -29.77
C ASP A 18 22.60 4.34 -28.73
N THR A 19 21.35 4.00 -28.98
CA THR A 19 20.23 4.32 -28.09
C THR A 19 19.48 3.03 -27.79
N PHE A 20 19.55 2.58 -26.52
CA PHE A 20 18.90 1.35 -26.05
C PHE A 20 17.56 1.67 -25.44
N ARG A 21 16.49 1.17 -26.05
CA ARG A 21 15.09 1.52 -25.74
C ARG A 21 14.39 0.58 -24.76
N GLY A 22 15.17 -0.25 -24.06
CA GLY A 22 14.66 -1.13 -23.03
C GLY A 22 13.98 -2.40 -23.55
N TYR A 23 13.25 -3.06 -22.67
CA TYR A 23 12.54 -4.32 -22.91
C TYR A 23 11.29 -4.10 -23.76
N SER A 24 11.12 -4.94 -24.79
CA SER A 24 9.91 -4.99 -25.62
C SER A 24 9.68 -6.43 -26.12
N HIS A 25 8.51 -6.96 -25.80
CA HIS A 25 8.07 -8.31 -26.23
C HIS A 25 7.02 -8.23 -27.35
N ASN A 26 7.01 -7.11 -28.08
CA ASN A 26 6.15 -6.93 -29.25
C ASN A 26 6.60 -7.84 -30.41
N LEU A 27 5.71 -8.15 -31.31
CA LEU A 27 5.99 -8.97 -32.48
C LEU A 27 7.06 -8.35 -33.39
N LYS A 28 7.08 -7.02 -33.50
CA LYS A 28 8.10 -6.28 -34.26
C LYS A 28 8.78 -5.30 -33.31
N LEU A 29 10.10 -5.44 -33.15
CA LEU A 29 10.92 -4.57 -32.37
C LEU A 29 11.53 -3.46 -33.20
N ALA A 30 11.59 -2.25 -32.67
CA ALA A 30 12.34 -1.16 -33.25
C ALA A 30 13.85 -1.30 -32.94
N GLU A 31 14.69 -0.61 -33.72
CA GLU A 31 16.13 -0.59 -33.43
C GLU A 31 16.40 -0.04 -32.03
N GLY A 32 17.21 -0.77 -31.27
CA GLY A 32 17.51 -0.46 -29.87
C GLY A 32 16.55 -1.04 -28.84
N GLU A 33 15.38 -1.57 -29.23
CA GLU A 33 14.53 -2.37 -28.33
C GLU A 33 15.14 -3.76 -28.14
N LEU A 34 14.96 -4.30 -26.94
CA LEU A 34 15.51 -5.58 -26.51
C LEU A 34 14.39 -6.56 -26.20
N TYR A 35 14.45 -7.74 -26.82
CA TYR A 35 13.46 -8.81 -26.59
C TYR A 35 13.49 -9.34 -25.16
N ASP A 36 14.70 -9.42 -24.60
CA ASP A 36 14.89 -9.80 -23.20
C ASP A 36 16.06 -9.06 -22.56
N THR A 37 15.93 -8.80 -21.25
CA THR A 37 16.96 -8.15 -20.44
C THR A 37 17.07 -8.83 -19.09
N THR A 38 18.29 -8.91 -18.54
CA THR A 38 18.52 -9.41 -17.19
C THR A 38 19.54 -8.52 -16.49
N ASN A 39 19.19 -8.03 -15.29
CA ASN A 39 20.06 -7.22 -14.44
C ASN A 39 20.64 -5.96 -15.11
N LEU A 40 19.83 -5.33 -15.97
CA LEU A 40 20.14 -4.05 -16.61
C LEU A 40 19.39 -2.90 -15.95
N THR A 41 19.82 -1.65 -16.22
CA THR A 41 19.22 -0.43 -15.66
C THR A 41 19.14 0.68 -16.71
N THR A 42 18.17 1.56 -16.56
CA THR A 42 18.00 2.79 -17.35
C THR A 42 18.76 4.00 -16.79
N ASP A 43 19.49 3.85 -15.68
CA ASP A 43 20.18 4.97 -15.00
C ASP A 43 21.15 5.72 -15.93
N TYR A 44 21.69 5.02 -16.90
CA TYR A 44 22.67 5.56 -17.84
C TYR A 44 22.10 5.75 -19.26
N TYR A 45 20.78 5.78 -19.40
CA TYR A 45 20.16 6.03 -20.71
C TYR A 45 20.79 7.23 -21.43
N PRO A 46 21.10 7.15 -22.75
CA PRO A 46 20.69 6.10 -23.70
C PRO A 46 21.58 4.84 -23.74
N LEU A 47 22.56 4.73 -22.87
CA LEU A 47 23.47 3.58 -22.79
C LEU A 47 22.78 2.36 -22.20
N LEU A 48 23.25 1.16 -22.57
CA LEU A 48 22.91 -0.06 -21.87
C LEU A 48 23.90 -0.27 -20.71
N ALA A 49 23.38 -0.52 -19.51
CA ALA A 49 24.24 -0.73 -18.35
C ALA A 49 23.68 -1.79 -17.41
N SER A 50 24.56 -2.51 -16.72
CA SER A 50 24.18 -3.39 -15.63
C SER A 50 23.71 -2.58 -14.41
N ARG A 51 22.74 -3.12 -13.65
CA ARG A 51 22.32 -2.52 -12.38
C ARG A 51 23.42 -2.59 -11.32
N LYS A 52 23.22 -1.90 -10.21
CA LYS A 52 24.04 -2.06 -9.00
C LYS A 52 23.77 -3.42 -8.34
N LYS A 53 24.75 -3.91 -7.59
CA LYS A 53 24.57 -5.07 -6.71
C LYS A 53 23.59 -4.74 -5.60
N ARG A 54 22.72 -5.68 -5.25
CA ARG A 54 21.84 -5.59 -4.09
C ARG A 54 22.58 -6.01 -2.81
N GLY A 55 22.08 -5.57 -1.66
CA GLY A 55 22.62 -5.94 -0.35
C GLY A 55 21.58 -6.68 0.49
N VAL A 56 21.88 -7.93 0.89
CA VAL A 56 21.03 -8.69 1.81
C VAL A 56 21.34 -8.29 3.24
N GLN A 57 20.36 -7.67 3.91
CA GLN A 57 20.51 -7.19 5.29
C GLN A 57 20.28 -8.31 6.31
N ALA A 58 19.22 -9.09 6.14
CA ALA A 58 18.86 -10.15 7.07
C ALA A 58 17.99 -11.22 6.40
N ALA A 59 18.00 -12.42 6.96
CA ALA A 59 16.97 -13.44 6.74
C ALA A 59 15.97 -13.32 7.89
N LEU A 60 14.71 -13.02 7.57
CA LEU A 60 13.64 -12.82 8.55
C LEU A 60 12.93 -14.16 8.83
N THR A 61 12.43 -14.33 10.05
CA THR A 61 11.55 -15.44 10.38
C THR A 61 10.11 -14.96 10.31
N LYS A 62 9.26 -15.62 9.50
CA LYS A 62 7.84 -15.29 9.34
C LYS A 62 7.61 -13.78 9.16
N PRO A 63 8.14 -13.14 8.11
CA PRO A 63 7.91 -11.72 7.88
C PRO A 63 6.43 -11.44 7.60
N GLY A 64 5.88 -10.38 8.19
CA GLY A 64 4.47 -10.03 8.05
C GLY A 64 4.21 -8.77 7.26
N GLY A 65 5.05 -7.75 7.39
CA GLY A 65 4.83 -6.45 6.77
C GLY A 65 6.08 -5.60 6.74
N LEU A 66 6.08 -4.57 5.91
CA LEU A 66 7.19 -3.64 5.72
C LEU A 66 6.62 -2.22 5.57
N LEU A 67 7.18 -1.24 6.26
CA LEU A 67 6.73 0.15 6.27
C LEU A 67 7.92 1.11 6.42
N GLU A 68 7.80 2.27 5.82
CA GLU A 68 8.63 3.43 6.14
C GLU A 68 7.91 4.31 7.16
N LYS A 69 8.56 4.54 8.30
CA LYS A 69 8.13 5.50 9.32
C LYS A 69 9.38 6.05 10.01
N ASP A 70 9.92 7.15 9.46
CA ASP A 70 11.21 7.76 9.85
C ASP A 70 12.41 6.79 9.73
N ALA A 71 12.16 5.51 9.76
CA ALA A 71 13.10 4.41 9.60
C ALA A 71 12.39 3.21 8.95
N LEU A 72 13.17 2.17 8.65
CA LEU A 72 12.63 0.90 8.18
C LEU A 72 11.93 0.18 9.34
N CYS A 73 10.62 -0.07 9.18
CA CYS A 73 9.79 -0.81 10.11
C CYS A 73 9.31 -2.10 9.46
N TYR A 74 9.36 -3.21 10.19
CA TYR A 74 8.87 -4.49 9.70
C TYR A 74 8.38 -5.40 10.83
N VAL A 75 7.56 -6.37 10.49
CA VAL A 75 7.13 -7.42 11.42
C VAL A 75 7.88 -8.70 11.07
N ALA A 76 8.46 -9.32 12.07
CA ALA A 76 9.08 -10.64 11.95
C ALA A 76 8.85 -11.45 13.23
N ASN A 77 8.52 -12.75 13.08
CA ASN A 77 8.25 -13.67 14.19
C ASN A 77 7.30 -13.09 15.26
N GLY A 78 6.22 -12.44 14.81
CA GLY A 78 5.21 -11.86 15.69
C GLY A 78 5.66 -10.63 16.50
N THR A 79 6.78 -10.00 16.15
CA THR A 79 7.32 -8.80 16.79
C THR A 79 7.45 -7.68 15.78
N LEU A 80 7.10 -6.45 16.16
CA LEU A 80 7.37 -5.24 15.38
C LEU A 80 8.81 -4.80 15.62
N TYR A 81 9.52 -4.51 14.53
CA TYR A 81 10.86 -3.95 14.52
C TYR A 81 10.82 -2.52 13.96
N VAL A 82 11.55 -1.62 14.59
CA VAL A 82 11.77 -0.23 14.14
C VAL A 82 13.28 -0.01 14.06
N ASN A 83 13.76 0.42 12.91
CA ASN A 83 15.20 0.59 12.64
C ASN A 83 16.04 -0.66 13.00
N SER A 84 15.54 -1.84 12.63
CA SER A 84 16.14 -3.15 12.92
C SER A 84 16.21 -3.54 14.41
N LEU A 85 15.61 -2.77 15.31
CA LEU A 85 15.52 -3.08 16.74
C LEU A 85 14.11 -3.61 17.08
N PRO A 86 14.00 -4.68 17.89
CA PRO A 86 12.72 -5.18 18.32
C PRO A 86 12.04 -4.19 19.27
N THR A 87 10.74 -4.02 19.13
CA THR A 87 9.91 -3.21 20.03
C THR A 87 9.24 -4.06 21.09
N SER A 88 8.55 -3.39 22.04
CA SER A 88 7.71 -4.05 23.04
C SER A 88 6.42 -4.65 22.43
N LEU A 89 6.05 -4.28 21.20
CA LEU A 89 4.87 -4.83 20.54
C LEU A 89 5.17 -6.23 19.99
N THR A 90 4.73 -7.22 20.74
CA THR A 90 4.91 -8.65 20.45
C THR A 90 3.57 -9.39 20.37
N GLY A 91 3.60 -10.70 20.08
CA GLY A 91 2.40 -11.52 20.00
C GLY A 91 1.46 -11.11 18.86
N LEU A 92 2.02 -10.61 17.76
CA LEU A 92 1.28 -10.44 16.51
C LEU A 92 1.03 -11.80 15.87
N SER A 93 -0.12 -11.97 15.24
CA SER A 93 -0.48 -13.23 14.57
C SER A 93 0.46 -13.50 13.38
N ASP A 94 0.54 -14.74 12.95
CA ASP A 94 1.28 -15.09 11.74
C ASP A 94 0.54 -14.56 10.48
N GLY A 95 1.28 -14.39 9.40
CA GLY A 95 0.76 -14.00 8.09
C GLY A 95 0.98 -12.53 7.73
N GLU A 96 0.39 -12.16 6.61
CA GLU A 96 0.53 -10.80 6.05
C GLU A 96 -0.07 -9.73 6.95
N LYS A 97 0.63 -8.61 7.07
CA LYS A 97 0.20 -7.44 7.84
C LYS A 97 0.16 -6.20 6.94
N GLN A 98 -0.88 -5.41 7.16
CA GLN A 98 -0.91 -4.03 6.71
C GLN A 98 -0.42 -3.15 7.86
N LEU A 99 0.74 -2.54 7.66
CA LEU A 99 1.31 -1.56 8.58
C LEU A 99 0.92 -0.17 8.09
N VAL A 100 0.29 0.61 8.94
CA VAL A 100 -0.17 1.97 8.61
C VAL A 100 0.38 2.95 9.63
N SER A 101 1.02 4.01 9.16
CA SER A 101 1.53 5.09 10.01
C SER A 101 0.49 6.19 10.14
N MET A 102 0.21 6.64 11.37
CA MET A 102 -0.63 7.80 11.65
C MET A 102 0.00 8.61 12.80
N GLY A 103 0.46 9.82 12.51
CA GLY A 103 1.23 10.61 13.47
C GLY A 103 2.45 9.83 13.99
N ALA A 104 2.62 9.74 15.31
CA ALA A 104 3.70 8.96 15.95
C ALA A 104 3.43 7.44 15.98
N TYR A 105 2.26 6.99 15.54
CA TYR A 105 1.83 5.61 15.72
C TYR A 105 2.02 4.76 14.48
N ILE A 106 2.38 3.49 14.69
CA ILE A 106 2.30 2.40 13.72
C ILE A 106 1.12 1.52 14.12
N CYS A 107 0.14 1.43 13.24
CA CYS A 107 -1.05 0.59 13.39
C CYS A 107 -0.86 -0.71 12.61
N VAL A 108 -1.15 -1.85 13.24
CA VAL A 108 -0.93 -3.19 12.69
C VAL A 108 -2.26 -3.90 12.47
N PHE A 109 -2.58 -4.21 11.22
CA PHE A 109 -3.77 -4.97 10.82
C PHE A 109 -3.41 -6.33 10.22
N PRO A 110 -4.22 -7.38 10.41
CA PRO A 110 -5.54 -7.39 11.06
C PRO A 110 -5.51 -7.48 12.59
N ASP A 111 -4.33 -7.47 13.25
CA ASP A 111 -4.19 -7.65 14.70
C ASP A 111 -4.83 -6.52 15.52
N LYS A 112 -5.14 -5.38 14.90
CA LYS A 112 -5.71 -4.18 15.54
C LYS A 112 -4.90 -3.74 16.75
N LYS A 113 -3.57 -3.76 16.60
CA LYS A 113 -2.60 -3.32 17.61
C LYS A 113 -1.86 -2.08 17.14
N TYR A 114 -1.30 -1.35 18.07
CA TYR A 114 -0.54 -0.12 17.78
C TYR A 114 0.74 -0.03 18.60
N TYR A 115 1.68 0.74 18.09
CA TYR A 115 2.92 1.10 18.76
C TYR A 115 3.25 2.57 18.50
N ASN A 116 3.62 3.31 19.57
CA ASN A 116 4.06 4.70 19.48
C ASN A 116 5.58 4.74 19.32
N THR A 117 6.07 5.30 18.21
CA THR A 117 7.50 5.39 17.92
C THR A 117 8.25 6.43 18.75
N GLU A 118 7.54 7.41 19.32
CA GLU A 118 8.09 8.44 20.18
C GLU A 118 8.04 8.06 21.68
N ASN A 119 7.12 7.16 22.06
CA ASN A 119 6.97 6.65 23.41
C ASN A 119 6.83 5.13 23.42
N SER A 120 7.91 4.44 23.68
CA SER A 120 7.98 2.97 23.65
C SER A 120 7.11 2.26 24.71
N SER A 121 6.57 2.99 25.67
CA SER A 121 5.63 2.46 26.68
C SER A 121 4.18 2.53 26.24
N ASP A 122 3.87 3.28 25.17
CA ASP A 122 2.53 3.45 24.63
C ASP A 122 2.33 2.50 23.42
N TYR A 123 1.89 1.29 23.72
CA TYR A 123 1.56 0.26 22.74
C TYR A 123 0.44 -0.64 23.27
N GLY A 124 -0.26 -1.36 22.41
CA GLY A 124 -1.29 -2.29 22.84
C GLY A 124 -2.36 -2.57 21.80
N SER A 125 -3.57 -2.91 22.27
CA SER A 125 -4.74 -3.11 21.44
C SER A 125 -5.46 -1.79 21.15
N MET A 126 -5.96 -1.63 19.93
CA MET A 126 -6.86 -0.53 19.58
C MET A 126 -8.28 -0.77 20.11
N GLU A 127 -8.65 -2.04 20.29
CA GLU A 127 -9.94 -2.46 20.87
C GLU A 127 -9.84 -2.56 22.38
N ALA A 128 -10.95 -2.29 23.06
CA ALA A 128 -11.11 -2.46 24.50
C ALA A 128 -12.40 -3.22 24.79
N ASP A 129 -12.37 -4.08 25.79
CA ASP A 129 -13.51 -4.87 26.25
C ASP A 129 -13.46 -4.96 27.77
N TRP A 130 -14.47 -4.44 28.43
CA TRP A 130 -14.61 -4.46 29.85
C TRP A 130 -16.02 -4.91 30.26
N SER A 131 -16.12 -5.68 31.33
CA SER A 131 -17.40 -6.13 31.85
C SER A 131 -17.40 -6.19 33.38
N LEU A 132 -18.56 -5.95 33.95
CA LEU A 132 -18.81 -6.03 35.37
C LEU A 132 -20.15 -6.71 35.64
N THR A 133 -20.19 -7.61 36.62
CA THR A 133 -21.43 -8.05 37.27
C THR A 133 -21.44 -7.50 38.68
N GLY A 134 -22.30 -6.53 38.95
CA GLY A 134 -22.31 -5.83 40.24
C GLY A 134 -23.30 -4.68 40.31
N SER A 135 -23.13 -3.83 41.32
CA SER A 135 -23.96 -2.65 41.49
C SER A 135 -23.60 -1.56 40.47
N VAL A 136 -24.63 -1.03 39.83
CA VAL A 136 -24.57 0.09 38.89
C VAL A 136 -25.53 1.15 39.34
N THR A 137 -25.03 2.35 39.60
CA THR A 137 -25.83 3.50 40.07
C THR A 137 -25.97 4.51 38.95
N TYR A 138 -27.18 4.94 38.68
CA TYR A 138 -27.55 5.94 37.67
C TYR A 138 -27.91 7.23 38.39
N THR A 139 -27.35 8.37 37.99
CA THR A 139 -27.60 9.67 38.63
C THR A 139 -27.73 10.75 37.58
N PRO A 140 -28.83 11.55 37.57
CA PRO A 140 -28.94 12.71 36.71
C PRO A 140 -27.82 13.71 37.00
N CYS A 141 -27.16 14.22 35.98
CA CYS A 141 -25.99 15.09 36.14
C CYS A 141 -25.87 16.11 34.98
N ASP A 142 -24.92 17.02 35.11
CA ASP A 142 -24.48 17.87 34.01
C ASP A 142 -23.45 17.13 33.09
N VAL A 143 -22.93 17.84 32.09
CA VAL A 143 -21.96 17.29 31.14
C VAL A 143 -20.65 16.84 31.81
N ASP A 144 -20.26 17.50 32.90
CA ASP A 144 -19.05 17.19 33.68
C ASP A 144 -19.26 16.03 34.67
N GLY A 145 -20.46 15.45 34.70
CA GLY A 145 -20.83 14.35 35.61
C GLY A 145 -21.08 14.79 37.03
N VAL A 146 -21.33 16.09 37.26
CA VAL A 146 -21.71 16.61 38.57
C VAL A 146 -23.23 16.40 38.78
N PRO A 147 -23.65 15.63 39.83
CA PRO A 147 -25.04 15.37 40.07
C PRO A 147 -25.86 16.65 40.31
N TYR A 148 -27.08 16.71 39.78
CA TYR A 148 -28.00 17.79 40.08
C TYR A 148 -28.41 17.75 41.54
N THR A 149 -28.22 18.86 42.27
CA THR A 149 -28.49 18.94 43.70
C THR A 149 -29.99 19.02 44.05
N ASN A 150 -30.79 19.61 43.14
CA ASN A 150 -32.22 19.80 43.31
C ASN A 150 -32.95 19.22 42.09
N PHE A 151 -33.10 17.90 42.06
CA PHE A 151 -33.77 17.19 40.95
C PHE A 151 -35.11 16.66 41.43
N VAL A 152 -36.22 17.14 40.90
CA VAL A 152 -37.59 16.78 41.25
C VAL A 152 -38.21 15.98 40.10
N VAL A 153 -38.89 14.90 40.43
CA VAL A 153 -39.60 14.05 39.45
C VAL A 153 -41.09 14.09 39.78
N SER A 154 -41.89 14.64 38.88
CA SER A 154 -43.34 14.73 39.07
C SER A 154 -44.06 14.94 37.73
N ALA A 155 -45.34 14.54 37.67
CA ALA A 155 -46.22 14.79 36.53
C ALA A 155 -46.68 16.26 36.44
N SER A 156 -46.56 17.01 37.52
CA SER A 156 -46.94 18.43 37.56
C SER A 156 -45.74 19.29 37.95
N GLN A 157 -45.72 20.52 37.45
CA GLN A 157 -44.70 21.51 37.72
C GLN A 157 -44.60 21.78 39.25
N PRO A 158 -43.39 21.75 39.86
CA PRO A 158 -43.18 22.02 41.26
C PRO A 158 -43.59 23.46 41.65
N ASP A 159 -44.29 23.59 42.79
CA ASP A 159 -44.64 24.88 43.37
C ASP A 159 -43.44 25.51 44.10
N ASN A 160 -43.26 26.83 43.98
CA ASN A 160 -42.21 27.62 44.65
C ASN A 160 -40.80 27.04 44.53
N PRO A 161 -40.31 26.78 43.32
CA PRO A 161 -38.99 26.17 43.11
C PRO A 161 -37.86 27.14 43.50
N ALA A 162 -36.78 26.60 44.05
CA ALA A 162 -35.55 27.36 44.25
C ALA A 162 -34.85 27.60 42.90
N ASN A 163 -34.01 28.64 42.82
CA ASN A 163 -33.22 28.86 41.63
C ASN A 163 -32.30 27.66 41.30
N GLY A 164 -32.29 27.23 40.06
CA GLY A 164 -31.50 26.06 39.63
C GLY A 164 -32.13 24.71 39.99
N THR A 165 -33.42 24.67 40.37
CA THR A 165 -34.17 23.42 40.52
C THR A 165 -34.36 22.79 39.14
N TYR A 166 -34.05 21.51 39.02
CA TYR A 166 -34.32 20.70 37.82
C TYR A 166 -35.61 19.89 38.07
N TRP A 167 -36.49 19.87 37.08
CA TRP A 167 -37.74 19.12 37.13
C TRP A 167 -37.84 18.20 35.93
N LEU A 168 -37.94 16.90 36.18
CA LEU A 168 -38.32 15.93 35.15
C LEU A 168 -39.85 15.86 35.10
N ASP A 169 -40.41 16.33 34.01
CA ASP A 169 -41.81 16.13 33.64
C ASP A 169 -41.97 14.65 33.21
N GLN A 170 -42.67 13.87 34.06
CA GLN A 170 -42.83 12.43 33.80
C GLN A 170 -43.75 12.13 32.62
N ASP A 171 -44.71 13.01 32.31
CA ASP A 171 -45.65 12.82 31.22
C ASP A 171 -45.01 13.09 29.87
N ASN A 172 -44.20 14.16 29.77
CA ASN A 172 -43.55 14.58 28.52
C ASN A 172 -42.13 14.05 28.37
N LYS A 173 -41.52 13.47 29.42
CA LYS A 173 -40.13 12.97 29.46
C LYS A 173 -39.09 14.05 29.10
N ILE A 174 -39.33 15.29 29.57
CA ILE A 174 -38.41 16.43 29.38
C ILE A 174 -37.90 16.92 30.73
N VAL A 175 -36.67 17.44 30.76
CA VAL A 175 -36.10 18.06 31.96
C VAL A 175 -36.11 19.57 31.78
N MET A 176 -36.67 20.25 32.79
CA MET A 176 -36.75 21.71 32.85
C MET A 176 -35.88 22.25 33.99
N MET A 177 -35.27 23.42 33.80
CA MET A 177 -34.51 24.12 34.84
C MET A 177 -35.21 25.44 35.18
N TYR A 178 -35.42 25.71 36.45
CA TYR A 178 -36.02 26.97 36.93
C TYR A 178 -34.98 28.08 37.07
N SER A 179 -35.28 29.24 36.49
CA SER A 179 -34.53 30.48 36.69
C SER A 179 -35.34 31.46 37.54
N SER A 180 -34.91 31.70 38.75
CA SER A 180 -35.59 32.67 39.64
C SER A 180 -35.44 34.12 39.15
N SER A 181 -34.40 34.45 38.44
CA SER A 181 -34.18 35.79 37.86
C SER A 181 -35.16 36.11 36.73
N LEU A 182 -35.61 35.10 35.99
CA LEU A 182 -36.57 35.20 34.90
C LEU A 182 -37.99 34.77 35.34
N GLY A 183 -38.13 34.07 36.43
CA GLY A 183 -39.40 33.52 36.91
C GLY A 183 -39.99 32.43 35.99
N VAL A 184 -39.15 31.76 35.18
CA VAL A 184 -39.60 30.79 34.19
C VAL A 184 -38.82 29.48 34.26
N TRP A 185 -39.47 28.42 33.78
CA TRP A 185 -38.84 27.14 33.49
C TRP A 185 -38.33 27.13 32.05
N THR A 186 -37.09 26.66 31.87
CA THR A 186 -36.46 26.52 30.54
C THR A 186 -36.10 25.07 30.34
N GLU A 187 -36.38 24.53 29.15
CA GLU A 187 -36.03 23.16 28.80
C GLU A 187 -34.50 22.99 28.76
N VAL A 188 -34.03 21.90 29.33
CA VAL A 188 -32.61 21.48 29.23
C VAL A 188 -32.44 20.68 27.95
N ALA A 189 -31.80 21.28 26.97
CA ALA A 189 -31.69 20.74 25.62
C ALA A 189 -30.98 19.37 25.55
N THR A 190 -30.04 19.09 26.47
CA THR A 190 -29.35 17.80 26.56
C THR A 190 -29.21 17.40 28.01
N VAL A 191 -29.75 16.23 28.35
CA VAL A 191 -29.72 15.68 29.71
C VAL A 191 -28.70 14.56 29.77
N TYR A 192 -27.91 14.55 30.84
CA TYR A 192 -26.86 13.57 31.04
C TYR A 192 -27.15 12.68 32.25
N THR A 193 -26.67 11.46 32.16
CA THR A 193 -26.71 10.49 33.26
C THR A 193 -25.28 10.01 33.54
N LYS A 194 -24.86 10.15 34.80
CA LYS A 194 -23.66 9.52 35.32
C LYS A 194 -24.00 8.07 35.69
N VAL A 195 -23.30 7.14 35.08
CA VAL A 195 -23.38 5.71 35.38
C VAL A 195 -22.14 5.32 36.16
N THR A 196 -22.32 4.99 37.45
CA THR A 196 -21.23 4.63 38.36
C THR A 196 -21.21 3.13 38.59
N PHE A 197 -20.03 2.53 38.48
CA PHE A 197 -19.78 1.09 38.58
C PHE A 197 -19.05 0.77 39.89
N SER A 198 -19.37 -0.38 40.51
CA SER A 198 -18.64 -0.87 41.69
C SER A 198 -17.25 -1.44 41.31
N SER A 199 -16.49 -0.72 40.51
CA SER A 199 -15.11 -1.01 40.11
C SER A 199 -14.24 0.23 40.31
N GLN A 200 -12.93 0.05 40.39
CA GLN A 200 -12.01 1.16 40.68
C GLN A 200 -10.82 1.14 39.71
N GLY A 201 -10.66 2.23 38.97
CA GLY A 201 -9.54 2.44 38.05
C GLY A 201 -9.51 1.54 36.79
N GLN A 202 -10.51 0.72 36.54
CA GLN A 202 -10.56 -0.22 35.41
C GLN A 202 -11.10 0.43 34.15
N VAL A 203 -12.21 1.19 34.29
CA VAL A 203 -12.85 1.85 33.15
C VAL A 203 -11.96 2.94 32.58
N PRO A 204 -11.39 3.89 33.36
CA PRO A 204 -10.53 4.94 32.85
C PRO A 204 -9.16 4.44 32.34
N ALA A 205 -8.76 3.21 32.69
CA ALA A 205 -7.57 2.57 32.10
C ALA A 205 -7.78 2.13 30.63
N LEU A 206 -9.01 1.90 30.22
CA LEU A 206 -9.37 1.35 28.90
C LEU A 206 -10.09 2.36 28.00
N PHE A 207 -10.87 3.27 28.61
CA PHE A 207 -11.72 4.22 27.92
C PHE A 207 -11.41 5.65 28.37
N LYS A 208 -11.69 6.60 27.50
CA LYS A 208 -11.53 8.05 27.75
C LYS A 208 -12.76 8.81 27.28
N GLU A 209 -12.89 10.03 27.73
CA GLU A 209 -13.82 11.00 27.16
C GLU A 209 -13.62 11.09 25.64
N GLY A 210 -14.71 11.13 24.89
CA GLY A 210 -14.69 11.15 23.44
C GLY A 210 -14.80 9.76 22.79
N ASP A 211 -14.59 8.66 23.51
CA ASP A 211 -14.72 7.32 22.94
C ASP A 211 -16.17 7.00 22.53
N GLY A 212 -16.34 6.51 21.31
CA GLY A 212 -17.56 5.86 20.86
C GLY A 212 -17.53 4.37 21.23
N VAL A 213 -18.43 3.95 22.09
CA VAL A 213 -18.48 2.60 22.66
C VAL A 213 -19.81 1.90 22.39
N GLU A 214 -19.80 0.59 22.39
CA GLU A 214 -21.01 -0.24 22.45
C GLU A 214 -21.24 -0.68 23.89
N ILE A 215 -22.41 -0.35 24.44
CA ILE A 215 -22.78 -0.66 25.82
C ILE A 215 -23.94 -1.65 25.81
N THR A 216 -23.86 -2.68 26.62
CA THR A 216 -24.93 -3.65 26.82
C THR A 216 -25.10 -3.98 28.29
N GLY A 217 -26.33 -4.33 28.69
CA GLY A 217 -26.65 -4.81 30.02
C GLY A 217 -26.90 -3.72 31.08
N LEU A 218 -26.99 -2.45 30.68
CA LEU A 218 -27.52 -1.41 31.57
C LEU A 218 -29.02 -1.64 31.80
N ALA A 219 -29.50 -1.41 33.03
CA ALA A 219 -30.90 -1.57 33.38
C ALA A 219 -31.83 -0.52 32.77
N VAL A 220 -31.29 0.60 32.33
CA VAL A 220 -31.98 1.64 31.56
C VAL A 220 -31.72 1.42 30.10
N ASP A 221 -32.73 0.95 29.35
CA ASP A 221 -32.57 0.50 27.95
C ASP A 221 -32.04 1.58 27.03
N ASP A 222 -32.48 2.83 27.21
CA ASP A 222 -32.04 3.98 26.41
C ASP A 222 -30.54 4.30 26.54
N LEU A 223 -29.87 3.81 27.58
CA LEU A 223 -28.43 3.98 27.79
C LEU A 223 -27.59 2.86 27.13
N ASN A 224 -28.22 1.80 26.61
CA ASN A 224 -27.55 0.73 25.87
C ASN A 224 -27.36 1.10 24.40
N GLY A 225 -26.53 0.30 23.67
CA GLY A 225 -26.21 0.47 22.25
C GLY A 225 -24.94 1.28 22.04
N THR A 226 -24.82 1.87 20.85
CA THR A 226 -23.67 2.73 20.52
C THR A 226 -23.83 4.10 21.18
N LYS A 227 -22.90 4.43 22.06
CA LYS A 227 -22.91 5.67 22.85
C LYS A 227 -21.57 6.39 22.77
N TYR A 228 -21.64 7.71 22.92
CA TYR A 228 -20.48 8.59 23.08
C TYR A 228 -20.25 8.84 24.58
N LEU A 229 -19.02 8.73 25.05
CA LEU A 229 -18.66 8.98 26.43
C LEU A 229 -18.34 10.47 26.62
N TYR A 230 -19.23 11.21 27.28
CA TYR A 230 -19.03 12.63 27.61
C TYR A 230 -18.09 12.84 28.79
N GLY A 231 -17.91 11.83 29.64
CA GLY A 231 -16.97 11.83 30.74
C GLY A 231 -16.62 10.41 31.14
N VAL A 232 -15.43 10.22 31.64
CA VAL A 232 -14.91 8.96 32.20
C VAL A 232 -14.05 9.30 33.41
N GLY A 233 -14.27 8.62 34.52
CA GLY A 233 -13.50 8.87 35.75
C GLY A 233 -13.51 7.69 36.70
N GLY A 234 -12.90 7.89 37.91
CA GLY A 234 -12.71 6.82 38.88
C GLY A 234 -11.26 6.29 38.93
N ALA A 235 -10.27 7.08 38.48
CA ALA A 235 -8.89 6.65 38.30
C ALA A 235 -8.10 6.29 39.57
N THR A 236 -8.74 6.34 40.77
CA THR A 236 -8.08 6.05 42.04
C THR A 236 -8.64 4.77 42.67
N SER A 237 -7.83 4.08 43.47
CA SER A 237 -8.22 2.87 44.20
C SER A 237 -9.30 3.08 45.26
N THR A 238 -9.83 4.27 45.40
CA THR A 238 -10.83 4.65 46.40
C THR A 238 -12.10 5.27 45.83
N THR A 239 -12.12 5.51 44.49
CA THR A 239 -13.26 6.14 43.82
C THR A 239 -13.80 5.18 42.78
N ASP A 240 -15.10 4.91 42.86
CA ASP A 240 -15.78 4.07 41.87
C ASP A 240 -15.69 4.64 40.47
N ASP A 241 -15.53 3.76 39.51
CA ASP A 241 -15.46 4.12 38.07
C ASP A 241 -16.82 4.66 37.61
N TYR A 242 -16.80 5.63 36.72
CA TYR A 242 -18.00 6.14 36.09
C TYR A 242 -17.83 6.53 34.64
N ILE A 243 -18.95 6.57 33.95
CA ILE A 243 -19.09 7.17 32.60
C ILE A 243 -20.25 8.16 32.62
N VAL A 244 -20.20 9.15 31.71
CA VAL A 244 -21.29 10.13 31.52
C VAL A 244 -21.86 9.92 30.11
N LEU A 245 -23.17 9.69 30.06
CA LEU A 245 -23.93 9.41 28.83
C LEU A 245 -25.07 10.42 28.68
N VAL A 246 -25.48 10.68 27.45
CA VAL A 246 -26.77 11.35 27.18
C VAL A 246 -27.90 10.36 27.46
N GLY A 247 -28.84 10.78 28.30
CA GLY A 247 -30.04 10.02 28.63
C GLY A 247 -30.72 10.56 29.86
N ILE A 248 -31.97 10.17 30.07
CA ILE A 248 -32.82 10.63 31.17
C ILE A 248 -33.06 9.48 32.16
N VAL A 249 -32.85 9.73 33.42
CA VAL A 249 -33.22 8.81 34.53
C VAL A 249 -34.04 9.54 35.56
N GLU A 250 -34.93 8.80 36.25
CA GLU A 250 -35.91 9.35 37.21
C GLU A 250 -35.34 9.61 38.61
N GLY A 251 -34.03 9.90 38.70
CA GLY A 251 -33.34 10.16 39.95
C GLY A 251 -32.14 9.22 40.14
N SER A 252 -31.55 9.24 41.35
CA SER A 252 -30.44 8.34 41.66
C SER A 252 -30.97 6.95 41.99
N ILE A 253 -30.70 5.96 41.12
CA ILE A 253 -31.22 4.59 41.20
C ILE A 253 -30.06 3.61 41.07
N THR A 254 -30.08 2.54 41.89
CA THR A 254 -29.05 1.48 41.83
C THR A 254 -29.68 0.14 41.48
N TYR A 255 -29.07 -0.54 40.51
CA TYR A 255 -29.45 -1.90 40.12
C TYR A 255 -28.24 -2.83 40.16
N SER A 256 -28.48 -4.12 40.36
CA SER A 256 -27.48 -5.15 40.07
C SER A 256 -27.58 -5.53 38.58
N SER A 257 -26.51 -5.35 37.86
CA SER A 257 -26.49 -5.54 36.40
C SER A 257 -25.22 -6.26 35.95
N THR A 258 -25.30 -6.95 34.83
CA THR A 258 -24.12 -7.42 34.10
C THR A 258 -23.90 -6.52 32.90
N VAL A 259 -22.98 -5.59 33.05
CA VAL A 259 -22.68 -4.55 32.03
C VAL A 259 -21.44 -4.91 31.26
N ARG A 260 -21.44 -4.61 29.97
CA ARG A 260 -20.27 -4.71 29.10
C ARG A 260 -20.09 -3.44 28.29
N LEU A 261 -18.88 -2.88 28.31
CA LEU A 261 -18.44 -1.76 27.52
C LEU A 261 -17.41 -2.25 26.50
N GLN A 262 -17.58 -1.93 25.22
CA GLN A 262 -16.68 -2.35 24.16
C GLN A 262 -16.35 -1.20 23.20
N ARG A 263 -15.05 -0.98 22.95
CA ARG A 263 -14.58 -0.19 21.81
C ARG A 263 -14.10 -1.18 20.75
N LYS A 264 -14.83 -1.25 19.64
CA LYS A 264 -14.55 -2.19 18.55
C LYS A 264 -14.21 -1.44 17.28
N LEU A 265 -13.24 -1.97 16.55
CA LEU A 265 -12.93 -1.55 15.19
C LEU A 265 -13.70 -2.41 14.18
N PRO A 266 -14.15 -1.84 13.06
CA PRO A 266 -14.71 -2.65 11.97
C PRO A 266 -13.68 -3.64 11.46
N ALA A 267 -14.14 -4.77 10.94
CA ALA A 267 -13.28 -5.63 10.14
C ALA A 267 -13.05 -4.95 8.79
N MET A 268 -11.82 -4.94 8.30
CA MET A 268 -11.44 -4.21 7.09
C MET A 268 -10.55 -5.06 6.21
N ASP A 269 -10.81 -5.02 4.88
CA ASP A 269 -10.00 -5.70 3.87
C ASP A 269 -8.71 -4.91 3.60
N PHE A 270 -8.81 -3.58 3.54
CA PHE A 270 -7.69 -2.65 3.35
C PHE A 270 -7.82 -1.48 4.30
N VAL A 271 -6.66 -1.00 4.78
CA VAL A 271 -6.56 0.16 5.67
C VAL A 271 -5.46 1.09 5.18
N ILE A 272 -5.75 2.38 5.16
CA ILE A 272 -4.81 3.44 4.79
C ILE A 272 -4.92 4.61 5.76
N GLU A 273 -3.89 5.43 5.85
CA GLU A 273 -3.94 6.73 6.49
C GLU A 273 -4.17 7.82 5.45
N CYS A 274 -5.07 8.75 5.75
CA CYS A 274 -5.26 9.97 4.98
C CYS A 274 -5.85 11.07 5.85
N GLN A 275 -5.26 12.27 5.82
CA GLN A 275 -5.74 13.46 6.53
C GLN A 275 -5.91 13.23 8.05
N ASN A 276 -4.93 12.58 8.67
CA ASN A 276 -4.91 12.26 10.10
C ASN A 276 -6.12 11.42 10.57
N ARG A 277 -6.55 10.49 9.70
CA ARG A 277 -7.57 9.48 9.95
C ARG A 277 -7.12 8.15 9.36
N LEU A 278 -7.51 7.06 9.99
CA LEU A 278 -7.48 5.76 9.33
C LEU A 278 -8.76 5.60 8.50
N TRP A 279 -8.60 5.11 7.28
CA TRP A 279 -9.67 4.78 6.37
C TRP A 279 -9.60 3.30 6.04
N GLY A 280 -10.75 2.64 5.97
CA GLY A 280 -10.81 1.23 5.62
C GLY A 280 -12.04 0.89 4.80
N CYS A 281 -12.03 -0.30 4.21
CA CYS A 281 -13.15 -0.83 3.46
C CYS A 281 -13.38 -2.31 3.79
N ARG A 282 -14.61 -2.78 3.62
CA ARG A 282 -14.99 -4.19 3.80
C ARG A 282 -15.98 -4.63 2.74
N TYR A 283 -15.77 -5.85 2.22
CA TYR A 283 -16.74 -6.56 1.40
C TYR A 283 -16.88 -8.01 1.87
N GLY A 284 -18.09 -8.48 2.11
CA GLY A 284 -18.35 -9.87 2.42
C GLY A 284 -19.61 -10.09 3.24
N TYR A 285 -20.04 -11.35 3.30
CA TYR A 285 -21.19 -11.74 4.10
C TYR A 285 -20.85 -11.72 5.59
N ASP A 286 -21.66 -11.01 6.37
CA ASP A 286 -21.60 -11.01 7.82
C ASP A 286 -22.67 -11.95 8.39
N SER A 287 -22.22 -13.02 9.04
CA SER A 287 -23.11 -14.06 9.59
C SER A 287 -23.91 -13.59 10.82
N THR A 288 -23.48 -12.52 11.46
CA THR A 288 -24.18 -11.95 12.63
C THR A 288 -25.31 -11.03 12.22
N LEU A 289 -25.07 -10.23 11.19
CA LEU A 289 -26.04 -9.30 10.63
C LEU A 289 -26.93 -9.94 9.56
N HIS A 290 -26.55 -11.15 9.06
CA HIS A 290 -27.20 -11.87 7.96
C HIS A 290 -27.31 -11.07 6.65
N GLU A 291 -26.33 -10.18 6.40
CA GLU A 291 -26.27 -9.35 5.21
C GLU A 291 -24.88 -9.30 4.58
N THR A 292 -24.81 -8.88 3.32
CA THR A 292 -23.54 -8.62 2.64
C THR A 292 -23.13 -7.17 2.92
N ILE A 293 -22.05 -7.00 3.65
CA ILE A 293 -21.44 -5.70 3.90
C ILE A 293 -20.63 -5.29 2.67
N ASN A 294 -20.80 -4.04 2.27
CA ASN A 294 -20.03 -3.39 1.22
C ASN A 294 -19.87 -1.91 1.59
N GLU A 295 -18.87 -1.63 2.41
CA GLU A 295 -18.77 -0.36 3.12
C GLU A 295 -17.35 0.20 3.11
N VAL A 296 -17.28 1.52 3.29
CA VAL A 296 -16.06 2.27 3.59
C VAL A 296 -16.24 2.99 4.91
N TYR A 297 -15.20 3.02 5.70
CA TYR A 297 -15.17 3.58 7.06
C TYR A 297 -14.04 4.57 7.23
N CYS A 298 -14.19 5.54 8.15
CA CYS A 298 -13.04 6.25 8.70
C CYS A 298 -13.14 6.42 10.23
N SER A 299 -11.97 6.47 10.86
CA SER A 299 -11.84 6.79 12.28
C SER A 299 -12.17 8.26 12.55
N ALA A 300 -12.38 8.61 13.82
CA ALA A 300 -12.42 10.00 14.25
C ALA A 300 -11.10 10.73 13.91
N LEU A 301 -11.17 12.03 13.73
CA LEU A 301 -10.00 12.85 13.39
C LEU A 301 -8.97 12.80 14.53
N GLY A 302 -7.75 12.41 14.21
CA GLY A 302 -6.67 12.30 15.18
C GLY A 302 -6.74 11.09 16.12
N ASP A 303 -7.78 10.24 16.01
CA ASP A 303 -7.95 9.08 16.89
C ASP A 303 -8.22 7.79 16.11
N PHE A 304 -7.16 7.01 15.89
CA PHE A 304 -7.22 5.73 15.18
C PHE A 304 -7.95 4.61 15.95
N LYS A 305 -8.24 4.81 17.23
CA LYS A 305 -8.96 3.84 18.07
C LYS A 305 -10.47 4.04 17.99
N ASN A 306 -10.95 5.23 17.61
CA ASN A 306 -12.34 5.63 17.68
C ASN A 306 -13.03 5.59 16.31
N TRP A 307 -13.95 4.64 16.14
CA TRP A 307 -14.65 4.36 14.88
C TRP A 307 -16.17 4.49 14.98
N ARG A 308 -16.68 4.87 16.15
CA ARG A 308 -18.13 4.95 16.44
C ARG A 308 -18.51 6.27 17.12
N GLN A 309 -17.81 7.33 16.81
CA GLN A 309 -18.14 8.68 17.25
C GLN A 309 -19.07 9.33 16.24
N TYR A 310 -20.32 9.62 16.63
CA TYR A 310 -21.35 10.18 15.77
C TYR A 310 -22.08 11.32 16.51
N GLN A 311 -21.47 12.50 16.57
CA GLN A 311 -22.01 13.70 17.21
C GLN A 311 -22.51 14.75 16.22
N GLY A 312 -22.40 14.49 14.90
CA GLY A 312 -22.71 15.44 13.85
C GLY A 312 -21.59 16.46 13.60
N LEU A 313 -20.37 16.16 14.07
CA LEU A 313 -19.22 17.03 13.91
C LEU A 313 -18.35 16.58 12.72
N SER A 314 -17.62 17.51 12.12
CA SER A 314 -16.66 17.20 11.05
C SER A 314 -15.47 16.33 11.51
N THR A 315 -15.26 16.24 12.82
CA THR A 315 -14.23 15.41 13.46
C THR A 315 -14.68 13.97 13.73
N ASP A 316 -15.96 13.67 13.58
CA ASP A 316 -16.52 12.37 13.86
C ASP A 316 -16.02 11.26 12.94
N SER A 317 -16.19 10.03 13.37
CA SER A 317 -16.11 8.84 12.53
C SER A 317 -17.17 8.89 11.42
N TRP A 318 -16.91 8.19 10.32
CA TRP A 318 -17.84 8.14 9.21
C TRP A 318 -17.86 6.74 8.59
N ALA A 319 -19.03 6.36 8.08
CA ALA A 319 -19.22 5.12 7.34
C ALA A 319 -20.21 5.35 6.19
N ALA A 320 -20.00 4.68 5.08
CA ALA A 320 -20.93 4.69 3.95
C ALA A 320 -21.00 3.33 3.28
N SER A 321 -22.22 2.92 2.98
CA SER A 321 -22.48 1.75 2.14
C SER A 321 -22.27 2.10 0.67
N VAL A 322 -21.69 1.16 -0.09
CA VAL A 322 -21.35 1.31 -1.51
C VAL A 322 -22.28 0.43 -2.33
N GLY A 323 -23.01 1.05 -3.26
CA GLY A 323 -23.99 0.33 -4.08
C GLY A 323 -23.40 -0.56 -5.19
N SER A 324 -22.14 -0.33 -5.57
CA SER A 324 -21.48 -1.14 -6.60
C SER A 324 -21.00 -2.47 -6.05
N ASP A 325 -21.30 -3.54 -6.77
CA ASP A 325 -20.93 -4.90 -6.38
C ASP A 325 -19.43 -5.22 -6.59
N GLY A 326 -18.96 -6.32 -6.01
CA GLY A 326 -17.60 -6.85 -6.13
C GLY A 326 -16.68 -6.51 -4.95
N GLN A 327 -15.69 -7.38 -4.77
CA GLN A 327 -14.69 -7.27 -3.70
C GLN A 327 -13.80 -6.04 -3.87
N TRP A 328 -13.35 -5.47 -2.77
CA TRP A 328 -12.29 -4.50 -2.77
C TRP A 328 -10.96 -5.16 -3.15
N THR A 329 -10.18 -4.49 -3.98
CA THR A 329 -8.93 -5.02 -4.54
C THR A 329 -7.71 -4.18 -4.20
N GLY A 330 -7.89 -3.06 -3.50
CA GLY A 330 -6.82 -2.23 -3.02
C GLY A 330 -7.30 -0.89 -2.48
N ALA A 331 -6.43 -0.21 -1.75
CA ALA A 331 -6.63 1.14 -1.26
C ALA A 331 -5.30 1.89 -1.18
N ILE A 332 -5.34 3.20 -1.38
CA ILE A 332 -4.18 4.09 -1.26
C ILE A 332 -4.62 5.51 -0.91
N ASN A 333 -3.76 6.24 -0.21
CA ASN A 333 -3.85 7.69 -0.13
C ASN A 333 -3.27 8.28 -1.41
N TYR A 334 -4.12 8.80 -2.29
CA TYR A 334 -3.68 9.44 -3.53
C TYR A 334 -3.89 10.95 -3.46
N LEU A 335 -2.77 11.70 -3.37
CA LEU A 335 -2.74 13.15 -3.29
C LEU A 335 -3.69 13.75 -2.22
N GLY A 336 -3.75 13.11 -1.05
CA GLY A 336 -4.60 13.54 0.05
C GLY A 336 -6.05 13.11 -0.05
N HIS A 337 -6.38 12.19 -0.97
CA HIS A 337 -7.71 11.61 -1.10
C HIS A 337 -7.68 10.09 -0.82
N PRO A 338 -8.48 9.58 0.12
CA PRO A 338 -8.65 8.15 0.29
C PRO A 338 -9.25 7.57 -0.98
N THR A 339 -8.53 6.63 -1.60
CA THR A 339 -8.94 6.04 -2.88
C THR A 339 -8.97 4.52 -2.74
N PHE A 340 -10.14 3.94 -3.04
CA PHE A 340 -10.42 2.51 -2.94
C PHE A 340 -10.73 1.92 -4.31
N PHE A 341 -10.29 0.69 -4.54
CA PHE A 341 -10.35 0.04 -5.83
C PHE A 341 -11.18 -1.25 -5.76
N LYS A 342 -11.96 -1.46 -6.81
CA LYS A 342 -12.47 -2.77 -7.25
C LYS A 342 -11.84 -3.07 -8.62
N GLU A 343 -12.00 -4.27 -9.18
CA GLU A 343 -11.37 -4.60 -10.47
C GLU A 343 -11.80 -3.72 -11.64
N ASN A 344 -13.01 -3.15 -11.57
CA ASN A 344 -13.63 -2.37 -12.63
C ASN A 344 -14.12 -0.99 -12.18
N ARG A 345 -13.70 -0.51 -11.02
CA ARG A 345 -14.13 0.77 -10.45
C ARG A 345 -13.06 1.38 -9.55
N ILE A 346 -13.06 2.70 -9.49
CA ILE A 346 -12.28 3.50 -8.55
C ILE A 346 -13.25 4.36 -7.75
N HIS A 347 -13.10 4.34 -6.43
CA HIS A 347 -13.88 5.12 -5.49
C HIS A 347 -12.94 6.12 -4.81
N THR A 348 -13.22 7.40 -4.94
CA THR A 348 -12.42 8.47 -4.32
C THR A 348 -13.27 9.21 -3.31
N ILE A 349 -12.73 9.48 -2.14
CA ILE A 349 -13.41 10.25 -1.11
C ILE A 349 -12.85 11.66 -1.10
N THR A 350 -13.75 12.62 -1.21
CA THR A 350 -13.46 14.05 -1.11
C THR A 350 -14.10 14.61 0.15
N VAL A 351 -13.41 15.54 0.82
CA VAL A 351 -13.94 16.24 1.99
C VAL A 351 -14.45 17.61 1.54
N SER A 352 -15.71 17.91 1.84
CA SER A 352 -16.30 19.21 1.55
C SER A 352 -15.74 20.31 2.46
N ALA A 353 -15.89 21.57 2.07
CA ALA A 353 -15.51 22.71 2.90
C ALA A 353 -16.22 22.74 4.27
N THR A 354 -17.36 22.09 4.39
CA THR A 354 -18.14 21.94 5.64
C THR A 354 -17.78 20.70 6.45
N GLY A 355 -16.75 19.94 6.03
CA GLY A 355 -16.28 18.73 6.72
C GLY A 355 -17.06 17.45 6.38
N GLY A 356 -18.08 17.52 5.51
CA GLY A 356 -18.79 16.33 5.05
C GLY A 356 -17.96 15.49 4.08
N HIS A 357 -18.10 14.18 4.15
CA HIS A 357 -17.42 13.26 3.23
C HIS A 357 -18.33 12.91 2.05
N ARG A 358 -17.76 12.91 0.85
CA ARG A 358 -18.43 12.52 -0.38
C ARG A 358 -17.65 11.40 -1.05
N LEU A 359 -18.34 10.31 -1.36
CA LEU A 359 -17.82 9.17 -2.11
C LEU A 359 -18.17 9.33 -3.59
N ASP A 360 -17.17 9.46 -4.45
CA ASP A 360 -17.31 9.51 -5.91
C ASP A 360 -16.86 8.18 -6.52
N GLU A 361 -17.66 7.62 -7.43
CA GLU A 361 -17.39 6.36 -8.14
C GLU A 361 -17.11 6.62 -9.62
N THR A 362 -16.02 6.05 -10.14
CA THR A 362 -15.68 6.06 -11.56
C THR A 362 -15.60 4.63 -12.08
N VAL A 363 -16.40 4.31 -13.11
CA VAL A 363 -16.36 3.01 -13.80
C VAL A 363 -15.20 3.01 -14.78
N CYS A 364 -14.15 2.29 -14.43
CA CYS A 364 -12.92 2.18 -15.24
C CYS A 364 -12.11 0.96 -14.79
N ARG A 365 -10.97 0.71 -15.45
CA ARG A 365 -10.03 -0.35 -15.03
C ARG A 365 -9.48 -0.02 -13.64
N GLY A 366 -9.78 -0.85 -12.65
CA GLY A 366 -9.20 -0.76 -11.32
C GLY A 366 -8.08 -1.78 -11.10
N VAL A 367 -7.77 -2.06 -9.86
CA VAL A 367 -6.69 -2.98 -9.47
C VAL A 367 -7.15 -4.42 -9.63
N GLN A 368 -6.31 -5.26 -10.22
CA GLN A 368 -6.54 -6.70 -10.34
C GLN A 368 -6.56 -7.35 -8.94
N LYS A 369 -7.48 -8.29 -8.74
CA LYS A 369 -7.52 -9.11 -7.50
C LYS A 369 -6.17 -9.78 -7.24
N GLY A 370 -5.67 -9.69 -6.00
CA GLY A 370 -4.34 -10.17 -5.61
C GLY A 370 -3.18 -9.24 -5.95
N SER A 371 -3.45 -8.05 -6.54
CA SER A 371 -2.43 -7.08 -6.92
C SER A 371 -2.53 -5.75 -6.15
N ALA A 372 -3.16 -5.74 -4.97
CA ALA A 372 -3.31 -4.55 -4.13
C ALA A 372 -1.96 -3.85 -3.85
N LYS A 373 -0.92 -4.62 -3.61
CA LYS A 373 0.44 -4.11 -3.36
C LYS A 373 1.12 -3.50 -4.59
N SER A 374 0.50 -3.58 -5.79
CA SER A 374 1.02 -2.90 -6.98
C SER A 374 0.79 -1.40 -6.98
N LEU A 375 -0.10 -0.89 -6.11
CA LEU A 375 -0.41 0.53 -6.01
C LEU A 375 0.82 1.32 -5.53
N CYS A 376 1.36 2.18 -6.39
CA CYS A 376 2.50 3.04 -6.08
C CYS A 376 2.37 4.40 -6.77
N VAL A 377 2.67 5.47 -6.04
CA VAL A 377 2.77 6.81 -6.61
C VAL A 377 4.22 7.10 -7.00
N VAL A 378 4.44 7.45 -8.26
CA VAL A 378 5.74 7.91 -8.77
C VAL A 378 5.55 9.31 -9.34
N GLY A 379 6.19 10.30 -8.72
CA GLY A 379 5.85 11.69 -8.97
C GLY A 379 4.41 11.98 -8.51
N GLU A 380 3.56 12.45 -9.41
CA GLU A 380 2.13 12.72 -9.16
C GLU A 380 1.22 11.65 -9.78
N THR A 381 1.77 10.62 -10.41
CA THR A 381 1.02 9.58 -11.12
C THR A 381 0.95 8.30 -10.28
N LEU A 382 -0.24 7.77 -10.13
CA LEU A 382 -0.48 6.46 -9.53
C LEU A 382 -0.32 5.37 -10.59
N TYR A 383 0.53 4.40 -10.29
CA TYR A 383 0.73 3.20 -11.11
C TYR A 383 0.17 1.97 -10.38
N TYR A 384 -0.45 1.07 -11.15
CA TYR A 384 -0.98 -0.18 -10.61
C TYR A 384 -1.21 -1.23 -11.69
N LYS A 385 -1.29 -2.50 -11.30
CA LYS A 385 -1.65 -3.61 -12.18
C LYS A 385 -3.16 -3.77 -12.24
N SER A 386 -3.73 -3.56 -13.42
CA SER A 386 -5.12 -3.89 -13.73
C SER A 386 -5.23 -5.34 -14.24
N ARG A 387 -6.45 -5.80 -14.54
CA ARG A 387 -6.66 -7.15 -15.08
C ARG A 387 -5.98 -7.36 -16.44
N THR A 388 -5.91 -6.35 -17.27
CA THR A 388 -5.37 -6.44 -18.64
C THR A 388 -3.96 -5.90 -18.76
N ASP A 389 -3.64 -4.80 -18.10
CA ASP A 389 -2.41 -4.03 -18.30
C ASP A 389 -1.89 -3.39 -17.00
N VAL A 390 -0.74 -2.74 -17.08
CA VAL A 390 -0.28 -1.81 -16.04
C VAL A 390 -0.81 -0.43 -16.41
N CYS A 391 -1.48 0.20 -15.46
CA CYS A 391 -2.13 1.49 -15.62
C CYS A 391 -1.33 2.63 -14.96
N ALA A 392 -1.36 3.79 -15.59
CA ALA A 392 -1.04 5.09 -15.02
C ALA A 392 -2.33 5.89 -14.86
N TRP A 393 -2.56 6.49 -13.68
CA TRP A 393 -3.78 7.22 -13.36
C TRP A 393 -3.48 8.55 -12.64
N GLN A 394 -4.21 9.58 -13.01
CA GLN A 394 -4.09 10.95 -12.47
C GLN A 394 -5.48 11.57 -12.17
N GLY A 395 -6.44 10.76 -11.74
CA GLY A 395 -7.77 11.23 -11.34
C GLY A 395 -8.87 11.11 -12.40
N GLY A 396 -8.55 10.71 -13.62
CA GLY A 396 -9.53 10.48 -14.70
C GLY A 396 -9.64 9.01 -15.06
N PHE A 397 -9.66 8.72 -16.39
CA PHE A 397 -9.54 7.36 -16.88
C PHE A 397 -8.09 6.91 -16.92
N PRO A 398 -7.78 5.67 -16.48
CA PRO A 398 -6.43 5.16 -16.48
C PRO A 398 -5.91 4.88 -17.89
N THR A 399 -4.63 5.18 -18.12
CA THR A 399 -3.92 4.91 -19.36
C THR A 399 -3.02 3.68 -19.20
N GLY A 400 -3.04 2.75 -20.16
CA GLY A 400 -2.16 1.59 -20.16
C GLY A 400 -0.72 1.99 -20.54
N VAL A 401 0.26 1.51 -19.77
CA VAL A 401 1.70 1.78 -20.01
C VAL A 401 2.51 0.51 -20.26
N SER A 402 1.87 -0.66 -20.33
CA SER A 402 2.51 -1.97 -20.46
C SER A 402 2.54 -2.55 -21.88
N ALA A 403 2.31 -1.73 -22.91
CA ALA A 403 2.34 -2.22 -24.30
C ALA A 403 3.64 -2.95 -24.66
N ALA A 404 4.78 -2.55 -24.11
CA ALA A 404 6.07 -3.21 -24.31
C ALA A 404 6.13 -4.64 -23.72
N LEU A 405 5.22 -5.03 -22.83
CA LEU A 405 5.15 -6.40 -22.32
C LEU A 405 4.50 -7.38 -23.31
N GLY A 406 3.98 -6.88 -24.45
CA GLY A 406 3.34 -7.69 -25.49
C GLY A 406 2.07 -8.39 -24.99
N ASP A 407 1.81 -9.57 -25.51
CA ASP A 407 0.62 -10.37 -25.16
C ASP A 407 0.76 -11.18 -23.87
N GLN A 408 1.82 -10.94 -23.09
CA GLN A 408 2.05 -11.66 -21.83
C GLN A 408 1.03 -11.25 -20.77
N THR A 409 0.48 -12.22 -20.07
CA THR A 409 -0.47 -12.02 -18.99
C THR A 409 0.19 -12.23 -17.62
N PHE A 410 -0.03 -11.29 -16.70
CA PHE A 410 0.56 -11.33 -15.37
C PHE A 410 -0.49 -11.18 -14.28
N THR A 411 -0.20 -11.76 -13.12
CA THR A 411 -1.04 -11.74 -11.91
C THR A 411 -0.20 -11.50 -10.66
N ASN A 412 -0.85 -11.25 -9.52
CA ASN A 412 -0.23 -11.14 -8.20
C ASN A 412 0.92 -10.12 -8.16
N ALA A 413 0.65 -8.92 -8.65
CA ALA A 413 1.65 -7.88 -8.76
C ALA A 413 1.95 -7.20 -7.43
N VAL A 414 3.24 -7.00 -7.15
CA VAL A 414 3.76 -6.24 -6.01
C VAL A 414 4.66 -5.13 -6.53
N GLY A 415 4.34 -3.89 -6.17
CA GLY A 415 5.01 -2.69 -6.66
C GLY A 415 5.86 -1.98 -5.62
N GLY A 416 6.84 -1.23 -6.09
CA GLY A 416 7.66 -0.32 -5.31
C GLY A 416 8.05 0.91 -6.14
N ALA A 417 8.13 2.07 -5.50
CA ALA A 417 8.48 3.32 -6.14
C ALA A 417 9.85 3.80 -5.65
N PHE A 418 10.75 4.15 -6.56
CA PHE A 418 12.04 4.76 -6.22
C PHE A 418 12.51 5.72 -7.31
N GLY A 419 12.66 6.99 -6.96
CA GLY A 419 12.97 8.05 -7.92
C GLY A 419 11.90 8.14 -8.99
N THR A 420 12.29 8.00 -10.26
CA THR A 420 11.38 7.96 -11.42
C THR A 420 10.99 6.54 -11.83
N LYS A 421 11.34 5.54 -11.03
CA LYS A 421 11.14 4.13 -11.38
C LYS A 421 10.00 3.50 -10.59
N TYR A 422 9.16 2.78 -11.30
CA TYR A 422 8.15 1.88 -10.77
C TYR A 422 8.65 0.44 -10.92
N TYR A 423 8.98 -0.20 -9.80
CA TYR A 423 9.34 -1.62 -9.71
C TYR A 423 8.08 -2.45 -9.63
N LEU A 424 8.04 -3.58 -10.31
CA LEU A 424 6.85 -4.42 -10.38
C LEU A 424 7.24 -5.90 -10.48
N SER A 425 7.08 -6.64 -9.36
CA SER A 425 7.23 -8.10 -9.35
C SER A 425 5.89 -8.74 -9.68
N MET A 426 5.82 -9.53 -10.74
CA MET A 426 4.59 -10.15 -11.25
C MET A 426 4.81 -11.60 -11.61
N LYS A 427 3.75 -12.39 -11.51
CA LYS A 427 3.73 -13.81 -11.88
C LYS A 427 3.07 -13.99 -13.25
N ASP A 428 3.75 -14.69 -14.18
CA ASP A 428 3.22 -15.01 -15.51
C ASP A 428 2.25 -16.20 -15.51
N SER A 429 1.71 -16.53 -16.67
CA SER A 429 0.80 -17.67 -16.87
C SER A 429 1.47 -19.04 -16.65
N SER A 430 2.78 -19.13 -16.69
CA SER A 430 3.59 -20.32 -16.40
C SER A 430 3.97 -20.43 -14.92
N ASN A 431 3.43 -19.55 -14.07
CA ASN A 431 3.75 -19.42 -12.64
C ASN A 431 5.20 -19.00 -12.34
N LEU A 432 5.91 -18.41 -13.30
CA LEU A 432 7.22 -17.84 -13.08
C LEU A 432 7.09 -16.36 -12.66
N TRP A 433 7.95 -15.94 -11.76
CA TRP A 433 8.02 -14.56 -11.31
C TRP A 433 9.00 -13.77 -12.15
N HIS A 434 8.68 -12.50 -12.37
CA HIS A 434 9.51 -11.54 -13.10
C HIS A 434 9.51 -10.22 -12.34
N LEU A 435 10.68 -9.62 -12.18
CA LEU A 435 10.81 -8.26 -11.68
C LEU A 435 11.05 -7.31 -12.85
N PHE A 436 10.03 -6.52 -13.16
CA PHE A 436 10.10 -5.45 -14.15
C PHE A 436 10.34 -4.10 -13.47
N VAL A 437 10.96 -3.21 -14.22
CA VAL A 437 11.14 -1.81 -13.82
C VAL A 437 10.67 -0.91 -14.95
N TYR A 438 9.72 -0.05 -14.68
CA TYR A 438 9.27 1.00 -15.59
C TYR A 438 9.89 2.34 -15.20
N ASP A 439 10.73 2.88 -16.07
CA ASP A 439 11.27 4.24 -15.90
C ASP A 439 10.27 5.25 -16.46
N THR A 440 9.53 5.91 -15.59
CA THR A 440 8.42 6.78 -15.96
C THR A 440 8.86 8.04 -16.70
N ALA A 441 10.09 8.52 -16.43
CA ALA A 441 10.65 9.70 -17.10
C ALA A 441 11.08 9.41 -18.54
N LYS A 442 11.39 8.15 -18.86
CA LYS A 442 11.87 7.72 -20.19
C LYS A 442 10.83 6.91 -20.95
N GLY A 443 9.77 6.44 -20.27
CA GLY A 443 8.75 5.59 -20.85
C GLY A 443 9.26 4.20 -21.26
N LEU A 444 10.26 3.67 -20.55
CA LEU A 444 10.95 2.44 -20.90
C LEU A 444 10.76 1.36 -19.84
N TRP A 445 10.61 0.12 -20.30
CA TRP A 445 10.60 -1.08 -19.46
C TRP A 445 11.96 -1.77 -19.49
N ILE A 446 12.34 -2.35 -18.36
CA ILE A 446 13.47 -3.28 -18.22
C ILE A 446 12.98 -4.48 -17.39
N ARG A 447 13.33 -5.68 -17.76
CA ARG A 447 13.22 -6.85 -16.90
C ARG A 447 14.54 -6.99 -16.13
N GLU A 448 14.51 -6.85 -14.80
CA GLU A 448 15.73 -7.01 -14.01
C GLU A 448 16.09 -8.49 -13.83
N ASP A 449 15.17 -9.26 -13.25
CA ASP A 449 15.37 -10.70 -12.98
C ASP A 449 14.05 -11.40 -12.67
N ASN A 450 14.12 -12.54 -11.97
CA ASN A 450 12.97 -13.34 -11.57
C ASN A 450 12.68 -13.24 -10.07
N LEU A 451 13.01 -12.12 -9.44
CA LEU A 451 12.81 -11.94 -8.00
C LEU A 451 11.32 -11.89 -7.67
N HIS A 452 10.88 -12.85 -6.87
CA HIS A 452 9.54 -12.83 -6.28
C HIS A 452 9.56 -11.96 -5.02
N VAL A 453 9.08 -10.73 -5.15
CA VAL A 453 8.97 -9.79 -4.04
C VAL A 453 7.61 -9.92 -3.36
N MET A 454 7.60 -9.96 -2.03
CA MET A 454 6.40 -9.99 -1.22
C MET A 454 5.94 -8.58 -0.83
N GLN A 455 6.88 -7.66 -0.65
CA GLN A 455 6.60 -6.27 -0.31
C GLN A 455 7.82 -5.38 -0.57
N PHE A 456 7.54 -4.13 -0.96
CA PHE A 456 8.52 -3.05 -1.04
C PHE A 456 8.24 -1.97 -0.01
N ALA A 457 9.29 -1.26 0.43
CA ALA A 457 9.20 0.03 1.13
C ALA A 457 10.40 0.89 0.76
N LYS A 458 10.15 2.18 0.51
CA LYS A 458 11.21 3.16 0.27
C LYS A 458 11.58 3.82 1.60
N VAL A 459 12.83 3.82 1.97
CA VAL A 459 13.34 4.50 3.17
C VAL A 459 14.53 5.36 2.78
N GLY A 460 14.39 6.66 2.87
CA GLY A 460 15.43 7.61 2.45
C GLY A 460 15.86 7.41 1.00
N ALA A 461 17.13 7.11 0.77
CA ALA A 461 17.75 6.88 -0.54
C ALA A 461 17.84 5.39 -0.91
N GLU A 462 17.09 4.50 -0.27
CA GLU A 462 17.09 3.06 -0.55
C GLU A 462 15.67 2.54 -0.77
N LEU A 463 15.55 1.56 -1.67
CA LEU A 463 14.36 0.75 -1.84
C LEU A 463 14.59 -0.61 -1.19
N TRP A 464 13.79 -0.91 -0.20
CA TRP A 464 13.83 -2.18 0.52
C TRP A 464 12.77 -3.14 -0.02
N CYS A 465 13.10 -4.42 -0.01
CA CYS A 465 12.11 -5.45 -0.28
C CYS A 465 12.27 -6.65 0.66
N ILE A 466 11.16 -7.36 0.87
CA ILE A 466 11.14 -8.72 1.41
C ILE A 466 10.81 -9.64 0.26
N ASP A 467 11.66 -10.64 0.01
CA ASP A 467 11.44 -11.65 -1.03
C ASP A 467 10.71 -12.90 -0.49
N ALA A 468 10.31 -13.78 -1.38
CA ALA A 468 9.65 -15.05 -1.04
C ALA A 468 10.54 -16.02 -0.23
N ASN A 469 11.86 -15.78 -0.18
CA ASN A 469 12.79 -16.50 0.67
C ASN A 469 12.99 -15.83 2.04
N ASN A 470 12.11 -14.87 2.37
CA ASN A 470 12.13 -14.09 3.61
C ASN A 470 13.40 -13.25 3.80
N LYS A 471 14.08 -12.88 2.73
CA LYS A 471 15.25 -12.00 2.81
C LYS A 471 14.84 -10.54 2.74
N LEU A 472 15.33 -9.76 3.69
CA LEU A 472 15.25 -8.31 3.68
C LEU A 472 16.44 -7.78 2.89
N THR A 473 16.17 -7.14 1.75
CA THR A 473 17.18 -6.75 0.76
C THR A 473 17.10 -5.27 0.42
N ALA A 474 18.26 -4.60 0.43
CA ALA A 474 18.45 -3.26 -0.09
C ALA A 474 18.69 -3.35 -1.61
N MET A 475 17.78 -2.83 -2.41
CA MET A 475 17.79 -2.99 -3.87
C MET A 475 18.92 -2.22 -4.56
N TYR A 476 19.39 -1.13 -3.95
CA TYR A 476 20.52 -0.33 -4.44
C TYR A 476 21.84 -0.62 -3.69
N GLY A 477 21.81 -1.56 -2.75
CA GLY A 477 23.01 -2.07 -2.07
C GLY A 477 23.65 -1.07 -1.12
N SER A 478 22.88 -0.14 -0.56
CA SER A 478 23.41 0.85 0.40
C SER A 478 23.93 0.21 1.67
N THR A 479 23.43 -0.98 2.00
CA THR A 479 23.80 -1.74 3.21
C THR A 479 23.58 -3.24 2.99
N GLY A 480 24.08 -4.06 3.93
CA GLY A 480 23.96 -5.50 3.92
C GLY A 480 25.08 -6.22 3.16
N THR A 481 24.97 -7.53 3.07
CA THR A 481 25.93 -8.36 2.32
C THR A 481 25.64 -8.25 0.82
N ALA A 482 26.57 -7.67 0.07
CA ALA A 482 26.43 -7.50 -1.37
C ALA A 482 26.39 -8.85 -2.12
N GLU A 483 25.65 -8.88 -3.20
CA GLU A 483 25.64 -10.02 -4.15
C GLU A 483 27.08 -10.35 -4.58
N SER A 484 27.44 -11.64 -4.55
CA SER A 484 28.80 -12.09 -4.90
C SER A 484 29.11 -11.80 -6.37
N THR A 485 28.20 -12.16 -7.26
CA THR A 485 28.33 -11.99 -8.71
C THR A 485 27.05 -11.44 -9.28
N LEU A 486 27.17 -10.36 -10.07
CA LEU A 486 26.06 -9.80 -10.83
C LEU A 486 26.18 -10.33 -12.27
N SER A 487 25.33 -11.29 -12.66
CA SER A 487 25.19 -11.73 -14.04
C SER A 487 24.17 -10.87 -14.75
N TRP A 488 24.48 -10.44 -15.96
CA TRP A 488 23.60 -9.61 -16.78
C TRP A 488 23.49 -10.16 -18.20
N SER A 489 22.40 -9.88 -18.88
CA SER A 489 22.25 -10.18 -20.30
C SER A 489 21.30 -9.23 -21.01
N MET A 490 21.49 -9.09 -22.31
CA MET A 490 20.55 -8.50 -23.24
C MET A 490 20.35 -9.40 -24.44
N GLU A 491 19.16 -9.41 -25.00
CA GLU A 491 18.80 -10.18 -26.19
C GLU A 491 18.01 -9.31 -27.15
N THR A 492 18.41 -9.28 -28.44
CA THR A 492 17.67 -8.55 -29.47
C THR A 492 16.46 -9.36 -29.94
N GLY A 493 15.50 -8.68 -30.54
CA GLY A 493 14.51 -9.35 -31.36
C GLY A 493 15.12 -9.92 -32.64
N ILE A 494 14.27 -10.39 -33.55
CA ILE A 494 14.66 -10.86 -34.87
C ILE A 494 15.14 -9.67 -35.70
N LEU A 495 16.37 -9.74 -36.17
CA LEU A 495 17.02 -8.75 -37.01
C LEU A 495 17.01 -9.24 -38.47
N TYR A 496 16.11 -8.73 -39.28
CA TYR A 496 15.99 -9.04 -40.71
C TYR A 496 16.44 -7.87 -41.61
N TYR A 497 16.66 -6.69 -41.01
CA TYR A 497 17.22 -5.49 -41.66
C TYR A 497 16.46 -5.02 -42.90
N GLU A 498 15.18 -5.30 -43.02
CA GLU A 498 14.31 -4.97 -44.16
C GLU A 498 14.78 -5.59 -45.52
N TYR A 499 15.67 -6.57 -45.45
CA TYR A 499 16.14 -7.35 -46.61
C TYR A 499 15.57 -8.77 -46.52
N PRO A 500 14.69 -9.16 -47.44
CA PRO A 500 14.12 -10.51 -47.43
C PRO A 500 15.12 -11.59 -47.93
N ASP A 501 16.24 -11.16 -48.58
CA ASP A 501 17.21 -12.09 -49.11
C ASP A 501 18.22 -12.55 -48.05
N ASN A 502 18.92 -13.65 -48.37
CA ASN A 502 20.00 -14.15 -47.52
C ASN A 502 21.14 -13.12 -47.40
N LYS A 503 21.48 -12.84 -46.17
CA LYS A 503 22.54 -11.91 -45.79
C LYS A 503 23.48 -12.54 -44.76
N TYR A 504 24.64 -11.95 -44.56
CA TYR A 504 25.54 -12.35 -43.50
C TYR A 504 26.16 -11.12 -42.83
N LEU A 505 26.48 -11.30 -41.54
CA LEU A 505 27.16 -10.31 -40.73
C LEU A 505 28.67 -10.47 -40.97
N SER A 506 29.33 -9.45 -41.51
CA SER A 506 30.77 -9.49 -41.80
C SER A 506 31.62 -8.87 -40.69
N ARG A 507 31.05 -7.93 -39.93
CA ARG A 507 31.74 -7.24 -38.84
C ARG A 507 30.80 -6.84 -37.71
N TYR A 508 31.28 -6.98 -36.48
CA TYR A 508 30.58 -6.58 -35.29
C TYR A 508 31.50 -5.79 -34.36
N ASP A 509 31.18 -4.53 -34.12
CA ASP A 509 31.95 -3.62 -33.27
C ASP A 509 31.11 -3.26 -32.04
N ILE A 510 31.66 -3.43 -30.84
CA ILE A 510 31.01 -2.99 -29.58
C ILE A 510 31.90 -1.96 -28.91
N ARG A 511 31.35 -0.78 -28.66
CA ARG A 511 31.98 0.22 -27.81
C ARG A 511 31.40 0.12 -26.40
N LEU A 512 32.24 -0.15 -25.43
CA LEU A 512 31.83 -0.38 -24.06
C LEU A 512 32.86 0.09 -23.04
N ASN A 513 32.43 0.18 -21.78
CA ASN A 513 33.29 0.28 -20.60
C ASN A 513 33.02 -0.93 -19.70
N MET A 514 34.06 -1.63 -19.30
CA MET A 514 33.99 -2.77 -18.39
C MET A 514 34.92 -2.52 -17.21
N GLU A 515 34.41 -2.81 -15.99
CA GLU A 515 35.25 -2.80 -14.80
C GLU A 515 36.20 -4.00 -14.76
N ALA A 516 37.22 -3.92 -13.90
CA ALA A 516 38.10 -5.05 -13.65
C ALA A 516 37.29 -6.28 -13.19
N ASN A 517 37.62 -7.45 -13.73
CA ASN A 517 36.92 -8.72 -13.48
C ASN A 517 35.50 -8.83 -14.05
N ALA A 518 35.01 -7.84 -14.81
CA ALA A 518 33.79 -8.00 -15.58
C ALA A 518 34.04 -8.88 -16.80
N THR A 519 33.03 -9.63 -17.20
CA THR A 519 33.10 -10.50 -18.40
C THR A 519 31.94 -10.17 -19.32
N ALA A 520 32.14 -10.38 -20.64
CA ALA A 520 31.06 -10.35 -21.60
C ALA A 520 31.31 -11.34 -22.73
N LYS A 521 30.26 -12.04 -23.15
CA LYS A 521 30.27 -12.96 -24.28
C LYS A 521 29.13 -12.63 -25.22
N ILE A 522 29.35 -12.89 -26.49
CA ILE A 522 28.39 -12.69 -27.58
C ILE A 522 27.94 -14.03 -28.11
N TYR A 523 26.64 -14.14 -28.28
CA TYR A 523 25.99 -15.30 -28.87
C TYR A 523 25.13 -14.85 -30.05
N MET A 524 25.09 -15.67 -31.08
CA MET A 524 24.28 -15.50 -32.29
C MET A 524 23.36 -16.69 -32.46
N GLU A 525 22.13 -16.41 -32.83
CA GLU A 525 21.17 -17.40 -33.32
C GLU A 525 20.80 -17.03 -34.76
N TYR A 526 20.77 -17.99 -35.66
CA TYR A 526 20.48 -17.81 -37.08
C TYR A 526 19.21 -18.58 -37.44
N ASP A 527 18.32 -17.95 -38.22
CA ASP A 527 17.11 -18.56 -38.81
C ASP A 527 16.22 -19.25 -37.77
N SER A 528 16.12 -18.68 -36.56
CA SER A 528 15.29 -19.17 -35.44
C SER A 528 15.47 -20.68 -35.14
N THR A 529 16.70 -21.17 -35.22
CA THR A 529 17.01 -22.60 -34.98
C THR A 529 16.92 -23.01 -33.52
N GLY A 530 16.71 -22.07 -32.58
CA GLY A 530 16.67 -22.30 -31.14
C GLY A 530 18.05 -22.51 -30.51
N GLY A 531 19.13 -22.47 -31.28
CA GLY A 531 20.49 -22.71 -30.81
C GLY A 531 21.36 -21.44 -30.78
N TRP A 532 21.85 -21.07 -29.61
CA TRP A 532 22.81 -19.97 -29.45
C TRP A 532 24.24 -20.44 -29.71
N ILE A 533 24.92 -19.81 -30.65
CA ILE A 533 26.30 -20.09 -30.99
C ILE A 533 27.20 -19.05 -30.31
N ASP A 534 28.17 -19.49 -29.50
CA ASP A 534 29.22 -18.64 -28.92
C ASP A 534 30.05 -18.02 -30.03
N SER A 535 29.97 -16.72 -30.19
CA SER A 535 30.64 -15.96 -31.27
C SER A 535 31.86 -15.18 -30.79
N GLY A 536 32.13 -15.19 -29.47
CA GLY A 536 33.34 -14.59 -28.94
C GLY A 536 33.21 -14.02 -27.53
N THR A 537 34.36 -13.88 -26.87
CA THR A 537 34.49 -13.25 -25.57
C THR A 537 35.10 -11.86 -25.71
N ILE A 538 34.53 -10.89 -25.01
CA ILE A 538 35.09 -9.55 -24.92
C ILE A 538 36.12 -9.54 -23.78
N ALA A 539 37.40 -9.44 -24.13
CA ALA A 539 38.52 -9.35 -23.18
C ALA A 539 39.03 -7.91 -23.16
N ARG A 540 38.37 -7.05 -22.37
CA ARG A 540 38.80 -5.65 -22.22
C ARG A 540 38.42 -5.12 -20.84
N THR A 541 39.31 -4.31 -20.27
CA THR A 541 39.04 -3.48 -19.10
C THR A 541 39.08 -2.00 -19.49
N GLY A 542 38.24 -1.18 -18.92
CA GLY A 542 38.10 0.23 -19.24
C GLY A 542 37.31 0.49 -20.52
N THR A 543 37.35 1.72 -21.00
CA THR A 543 36.56 2.18 -22.18
C THR A 543 37.28 1.88 -23.48
N GLY A 544 36.54 1.37 -24.46
CA GLY A 544 37.03 1.23 -25.83
C GLY A 544 36.13 0.43 -26.75
N THR A 545 36.55 0.31 -28.01
CA THR A 545 35.85 -0.48 -29.02
C THR A 545 36.55 -1.82 -29.19
N VAL A 546 35.75 -2.88 -29.21
CA VAL A 546 36.20 -4.25 -29.47
C VAL A 546 35.55 -4.72 -30.77
N VAL A 547 36.36 -5.21 -31.67
CA VAL A 547 35.91 -5.86 -32.91
C VAL A 547 35.80 -7.35 -32.65
N ILE A 548 34.65 -7.91 -32.90
CA ILE A 548 34.39 -9.34 -32.70
C ILE A 548 34.57 -10.03 -34.07
N PRO A 549 35.48 -11.00 -34.17
CA PRO A 549 35.61 -11.81 -35.37
C PRO A 549 34.39 -12.73 -35.48
N ILE A 550 33.60 -12.56 -36.53
CA ILE A 550 32.43 -13.37 -36.81
C ILE A 550 32.76 -14.33 -37.93
N ARG A 551 32.33 -15.60 -37.80
CA ARG A 551 32.32 -16.51 -38.95
C ARG A 551 31.11 -16.17 -39.81
N PRO A 552 31.29 -15.68 -41.05
CA PRO A 552 30.20 -15.35 -41.93
C PRO A 552 29.30 -16.58 -42.15
N ARG A 553 28.03 -16.45 -41.85
CA ARG A 553 26.99 -17.44 -42.10
C ARG A 553 25.83 -16.74 -42.79
N ARG A 554 25.42 -17.23 -43.95
CA ARG A 554 24.23 -16.74 -44.63
C ARG A 554 22.99 -17.13 -43.87
N CYS A 555 22.09 -16.19 -43.68
CA CYS A 555 20.81 -16.38 -43.00
C CYS A 555 19.77 -15.42 -43.55
N ASP A 556 18.49 -15.79 -43.40
CA ASP A 556 17.39 -14.89 -43.64
C ASP A 556 17.33 -13.84 -42.52
N HIS A 557 17.43 -14.28 -41.27
CA HIS A 557 17.42 -13.41 -40.09
C HIS A 557 18.36 -13.92 -39.01
N LEU A 558 18.64 -13.07 -38.02
CA LEU A 558 19.45 -13.45 -36.87
C LEU A 558 18.98 -12.77 -35.60
N ARG A 559 19.34 -13.33 -34.45
CA ARG A 559 19.21 -12.72 -33.12
C ARG A 559 20.58 -12.66 -32.46
N MET A 560 20.77 -11.68 -31.58
CA MET A 560 22.01 -11.52 -30.83
C MET A 560 21.71 -11.50 -29.34
N LYS A 561 22.61 -12.12 -28.60
CA LYS A 561 22.61 -12.07 -27.15
C LYS A 561 24.00 -11.67 -26.66
N ILE A 562 24.07 -10.73 -25.73
CA ILE A 562 25.28 -10.44 -24.97
C ILE A 562 24.99 -10.78 -23.53
N ALA A 563 25.86 -11.58 -22.93
CA ALA A 563 25.73 -11.97 -21.53
C ALA A 563 27.08 -11.88 -20.82
N GLY A 564 27.08 -11.51 -19.55
CA GLY A 564 28.33 -11.38 -18.81
C GLY A 564 28.13 -11.24 -17.31
N THR A 565 29.21 -10.90 -16.64
CA THR A 565 29.23 -10.66 -15.18
C THR A 565 29.93 -9.35 -14.85
N GLY A 566 29.61 -8.76 -13.73
CA GLY A 566 30.20 -7.51 -13.25
C GLY A 566 29.61 -6.26 -13.89
N ALA A 567 30.21 -5.11 -13.62
CA ALA A 567 29.69 -3.84 -14.09
C ALA A 567 30.13 -3.54 -15.54
N VAL A 568 29.16 -3.19 -16.38
CA VAL A 568 29.36 -2.85 -17.80
C VAL A 568 28.50 -1.65 -18.19
N LYS A 569 29.02 -0.85 -19.12
CA LYS A 569 28.25 0.16 -19.87
C LYS A 569 28.55 -0.01 -21.36
N VAL A 570 27.51 -0.28 -22.16
CA VAL A 570 27.62 -0.39 -23.61
C VAL A 570 27.16 0.92 -24.22
N PHE A 571 28.06 1.59 -24.97
CA PHE A 571 27.82 2.87 -25.63
C PHE A 571 27.16 2.70 -26.98
N SER A 572 27.66 1.74 -27.79
CA SER A 572 27.09 1.46 -29.08
C SER A 572 27.47 0.06 -29.56
N ILE A 573 26.63 -0.46 -30.46
CA ILE A 573 26.81 -1.71 -31.18
C ILE A 573 26.70 -1.39 -32.68
N ALA A 574 27.76 -1.62 -33.41
CA ALA A 574 27.76 -1.46 -34.87
C ALA A 574 27.85 -2.82 -35.57
N ARG A 575 27.00 -3.04 -36.56
CA ARG A 575 26.87 -4.27 -37.32
C ARG A 575 27.05 -3.94 -38.79
N THR A 576 27.97 -4.63 -39.44
CA THR A 576 28.19 -4.52 -40.88
C THR A 576 27.65 -5.76 -41.54
N LEU A 577 26.71 -5.57 -42.43
CA LEU A 577 26.00 -6.61 -43.18
C LEU A 577 26.42 -6.59 -44.64
N GLU A 578 26.52 -7.76 -45.22
CA GLU A 578 26.68 -7.92 -46.64
C GLU A 578 25.51 -8.73 -47.20
N VAL A 579 24.86 -8.17 -48.20
CA VAL A 579 23.76 -8.84 -48.90
C VAL A 579 24.38 -9.68 -50.01
N GLY A 580 24.10 -10.97 -50.01
CA GLY A 580 24.66 -11.89 -51.01
C GLY A 580 24.11 -11.61 -52.40
N SER A 581 24.93 -11.78 -53.43
CA SER A 581 24.45 -11.90 -54.79
C SER A 581 23.73 -13.23 -54.94
N ASP A 582 22.66 -13.27 -55.75
CA ASP A 582 21.96 -14.47 -56.18
C ASP A 582 22.87 -15.33 -57.08
N VAL A 583 23.78 -16.09 -56.50
CA VAL A 583 24.54 -17.13 -57.22
C VAL A 583 24.58 -18.38 -56.35
#